data_e4c7205fba77bc162aa0fd1cfa84b21b
#
_entry.id   e4c7205fba77bc162aa0fd1cfa84b21b
#
_cell.length_a   1.000
_cell.length_b   1.000
_cell.length_c   1.000
_cell.angle_alpha   90.00
_cell.angle_beta   90.00
_cell.angle_gamma   90.00
#
_symmetry.space_group_name_H-M   'P 1'
#
loop_
_entity.id
_entity.type
_entity.pdbx_description
1 polymer ?
#
loop_
_entity_poly.entity_id
_entity_poly.type
_entity_poly.pdbx_seq_one_letter_code
_entity_poly.pdbx_strand_id
1 'polypeptide(L)'
;MRATEHSTEYSTEHFDVLIIGAGLAGLALARQLLLNTDKKILLVDRRAEFPPPKQKVGEATVQLSAYYYAKVLDLEEHLMQEHFLKYNLRFYWKTQGRPNDCYEHYSQSYIRKLSNINTYQLDRNKFEGEMLRVNLENPNFTFHAPVTALDVTLSEGGGLHSFSFKASGHEVSGHARWVVDTSGRGRFLARRLGLEREGKIRHGAHFFWVEGLVDIEKLTNLSPQQIRTRPDRAALGHTPAWQATNHFCAEGLWFWAIPLHGKTSLGLVYDNQTFPRERVNTLEKLIDWVCEEFPLFARDLPYRRVLHHTALKDFAHDCAQTISPARWAIAGEAGRFTDPLYSPGGDLISLYNTFITDAVQTEDDGELADKCRLYEQLMKAVYEAYVPTYAISYDVLGDQEAFTMKYSWELAIYFAFYVFPFINDLFTDRRFLVSFISRFSQLGRINKNLQAFISDYFQWKKGARAAPRVTIHNDFMEMVALYNAEQTFYRVGVPVEEARLVLDEQLSNLKEMARFFAAHVSASVLGDERALTNRTFVERIDLERLRFDPDEMRARYAVCEGDQGLYEWSFDPFALRRFNTGPAETGLHAPPVEDATTLVEQEVAL
;
A
#
# COMPACT_ATOMS: atom_id res chain seq x y z
N MET A 1 71.03 -11.08 -10.61
CA MET A 1 69.59 -11.46 -10.47
C MET A 1 68.78 -10.19 -10.45
N ARG A 2 68.09 -9.86 -11.56
CA ARG A 2 67.15 -8.74 -11.63
C ARG A 2 65.83 -9.23 -11.11
N ALA A 3 65.29 -8.57 -10.11
CA ALA A 3 63.93 -8.77 -9.64
C ALA A 3 62.97 -8.28 -10.75
N THR A 4 62.18 -9.18 -11.27
CA THR A 4 61.04 -8.86 -12.13
C THR A 4 59.94 -8.30 -11.23
N GLU A 5 59.70 -6.99 -11.31
CA GLU A 5 58.52 -6.35 -10.79
C GLU A 5 57.31 -6.93 -11.55
N HIS A 6 56.51 -7.77 -10.90
CA HIS A 6 55.18 -8.08 -11.34
C HIS A 6 54.29 -6.85 -11.12
N SER A 7 54.13 -6.06 -12.15
CA SER A 7 53.02 -5.12 -12.23
C SER A 7 51.73 -5.94 -12.20
N THR A 8 51.01 -5.92 -11.10
CA THR A 8 49.61 -6.31 -11.03
C THR A 8 48.86 -5.31 -11.90
N GLU A 9 48.61 -5.68 -13.17
CA GLU A 9 47.65 -4.97 -14.00
C GLU A 9 46.29 -5.12 -13.32
N TYR A 10 45.83 -4.04 -12.67
CA TYR A 10 44.46 -3.89 -12.24
C TYR A 10 43.60 -3.81 -13.50
N SER A 11 42.93 -4.88 -13.87
CA SER A 11 41.95 -4.83 -14.96
C SER A 11 40.81 -3.91 -14.52
N THR A 12 40.73 -2.74 -15.13
CA THR A 12 39.63 -1.82 -14.89
C THR A 12 38.37 -2.43 -15.51
N GLU A 13 37.41 -2.87 -14.67
CA GLU A 13 36.17 -3.48 -15.12
C GLU A 13 35.18 -2.40 -15.63
N HIS A 14 34.47 -2.73 -16.71
CA HIS A 14 33.46 -1.84 -17.29
C HIS A 14 32.09 -2.47 -17.24
N PHE A 15 31.14 -1.76 -16.65
CA PHE A 15 29.72 -2.13 -16.58
C PHE A 15 28.84 -1.04 -17.17
N ASP A 16 27.68 -1.44 -17.68
CA ASP A 16 26.66 -0.47 -18.08
C ASP A 16 25.92 0.09 -16.86
N VAL A 17 25.64 -0.76 -15.85
CA VAL A 17 24.90 -0.37 -14.65
C VAL A 17 25.55 -0.93 -13.39
N LEU A 18 25.88 -0.05 -12.44
CA LEU A 18 26.21 -0.41 -11.06
C LEU A 18 24.95 -0.25 -10.19
N ILE A 19 24.50 -1.31 -9.53
CA ILE A 19 23.39 -1.31 -8.58
C ILE A 19 23.94 -1.50 -7.17
N ILE A 20 23.59 -0.62 -6.24
CA ILE A 20 24.05 -0.62 -4.86
C ILE A 20 22.95 -1.13 -3.95
N GLY A 21 23.02 -2.37 -3.49
CA GLY A 21 22.07 -3.01 -2.57
C GLY A 21 21.25 -4.13 -3.22
N ALA A 22 21.41 -5.35 -2.72
CA ALA A 22 20.74 -6.57 -3.18
C ALA A 22 19.46 -6.85 -2.36
N GLY A 23 18.63 -5.83 -2.16
CA GLY A 23 17.27 -5.97 -1.65
C GLY A 23 16.27 -6.13 -2.79
N LEU A 24 14.95 -6.12 -2.45
CA LEU A 24 13.86 -6.25 -3.43
C LEU A 24 14.01 -5.29 -4.62
N ALA A 25 14.30 -4.00 -4.36
CA ALA A 25 14.42 -3.01 -5.42
C ALA A 25 15.59 -3.30 -6.37
N GLY A 26 16.77 -3.61 -5.83
CA GLY A 26 17.97 -3.85 -6.65
C GLY A 26 17.93 -5.15 -7.43
N LEU A 27 17.47 -6.24 -6.79
CA LEU A 27 17.34 -7.53 -7.47
C LEU A 27 16.27 -7.50 -8.57
N ALA A 28 15.14 -6.82 -8.30
CA ALA A 28 14.07 -6.64 -9.27
C ALA A 28 14.50 -5.74 -10.45
N LEU A 29 15.25 -4.66 -10.18
CA LEU A 29 15.81 -3.81 -11.24
C LEU A 29 16.82 -4.59 -12.10
N ALA A 30 17.73 -5.33 -11.48
CA ALA A 30 18.67 -6.17 -12.22
C ALA A 30 17.93 -7.16 -13.12
N ARG A 31 16.89 -7.85 -12.59
CA ARG A 31 16.07 -8.78 -13.37
C ARG A 31 15.40 -8.09 -14.55
N GLN A 32 14.77 -6.94 -14.35
CA GLN A 32 14.09 -6.21 -15.42
C GLN A 32 15.08 -5.76 -16.50
N LEU A 33 16.25 -5.25 -16.14
CA LEU A 33 17.31 -4.88 -17.09
C LEU A 33 17.81 -6.09 -17.89
N LEU A 34 18.06 -7.22 -17.21
CA LEU A 34 18.54 -8.45 -17.86
C LEU A 34 17.52 -9.07 -18.82
N LEU A 35 16.22 -8.91 -18.58
CA LEU A 35 15.16 -9.37 -19.46
C LEU A 35 14.96 -8.46 -20.68
N ASN A 36 15.31 -7.19 -20.59
CA ASN A 36 14.98 -6.19 -21.61
C ASN A 36 16.20 -5.62 -22.33
N THR A 37 17.43 -5.96 -21.90
CA THR A 37 18.67 -5.40 -22.46
C THR A 37 19.81 -6.41 -22.43
N ASP A 38 20.86 -6.15 -23.23
CA ASP A 38 22.14 -6.87 -23.19
C ASP A 38 23.18 -6.16 -22.31
N LYS A 39 22.76 -5.23 -21.45
CA LYS A 39 23.63 -4.42 -20.62
C LYS A 39 24.33 -5.28 -19.55
N LYS A 40 25.61 -4.98 -19.28
CA LYS A 40 26.38 -5.60 -18.22
C LYS A 40 26.07 -4.93 -16.88
N ILE A 41 25.61 -5.72 -15.92
CA ILE A 41 25.14 -5.27 -14.63
C ILE A 41 26.05 -5.76 -13.52
N LEU A 42 26.54 -4.84 -12.70
CA LEU A 42 27.20 -5.12 -11.43
C LEU A 42 26.25 -4.79 -10.29
N LEU A 43 25.94 -5.77 -9.44
CA LEU A 43 25.19 -5.56 -8.21
C LEU A 43 26.10 -5.83 -7.01
N VAL A 44 26.16 -4.89 -6.07
CA VAL A 44 26.98 -5.00 -4.87
C VAL A 44 26.16 -4.88 -3.59
N ASP A 45 26.51 -5.65 -2.54
CA ASP A 45 25.87 -5.53 -1.23
C ASP A 45 26.87 -5.74 -0.10
N ARG A 46 26.67 -5.04 1.02
CA ARG A 46 27.51 -5.13 2.22
C ARG A 46 27.26 -6.39 3.08
N ARG A 47 26.12 -7.07 2.88
CA ARG A 47 25.73 -8.26 3.65
C ARG A 47 26.47 -9.48 3.15
N ALA A 48 26.84 -10.37 4.07
CA ALA A 48 27.51 -11.63 3.74
C ALA A 48 26.54 -12.77 3.43
N GLU A 49 25.31 -12.69 3.90
CA GLU A 49 24.33 -13.76 3.81
C GLU A 49 23.11 -13.33 2.99
N PHE A 50 22.73 -14.18 2.02
CA PHE A 50 21.59 -13.97 1.14
C PHE A 50 20.76 -15.26 1.01
N PRO A 51 19.45 -15.17 1.27
CA PRO A 51 18.78 -14.07 1.95
C PRO A 51 19.21 -13.96 3.41
N PRO A 52 19.23 -12.77 4.02
CA PRO A 52 19.53 -12.63 5.44
C PRO A 52 18.39 -13.23 6.29
N PRO A 53 18.70 -13.89 7.43
CA PRO A 53 17.70 -14.57 8.26
C PRO A 53 16.88 -13.61 9.13
N LYS A 54 16.56 -12.43 8.62
CA LYS A 54 15.83 -11.38 9.34
C LYS A 54 14.49 -11.10 8.70
N GLN A 55 13.52 -10.73 9.52
CA GLN A 55 12.25 -10.23 9.03
C GLN A 55 12.46 -8.95 8.19
N LYS A 56 11.81 -8.92 7.05
CA LYS A 56 11.73 -7.75 6.17
C LYS A 56 10.26 -7.42 5.98
N VAL A 57 9.88 -6.18 6.23
CA VAL A 57 8.53 -5.69 5.91
C VAL A 57 8.32 -5.58 4.39
N GLY A 58 7.06 -5.48 3.96
CA GLY A 58 6.66 -5.56 2.56
C GLY A 58 6.36 -7.00 2.16
N GLU A 59 5.70 -7.74 3.05
CA GLU A 59 5.35 -9.16 2.93
C GLU A 59 3.98 -9.39 2.28
N ALA A 60 3.40 -8.38 1.66
CA ALA A 60 2.18 -8.48 0.88
C ALA A 60 2.28 -7.66 -0.39
N THR A 61 1.77 -8.18 -1.49
CA THR A 61 1.65 -7.44 -2.75
C THR A 61 0.23 -6.90 -2.92
N VAL A 62 0.10 -5.88 -3.76
CA VAL A 62 -1.17 -5.43 -4.34
C VAL A 62 -1.07 -5.49 -5.86
N GLN A 63 -2.12 -5.13 -6.59
CA GLN A 63 -2.26 -5.46 -8.01
C GLN A 63 -1.06 -5.02 -8.88
N LEU A 64 -0.58 -3.78 -8.71
CA LEU A 64 0.52 -3.25 -9.52
C LEU A 64 1.82 -4.03 -9.28
N SER A 65 2.25 -4.16 -8.02
CA SER A 65 3.47 -4.89 -7.67
C SER A 65 3.36 -6.39 -7.98
N ALA A 66 2.19 -6.99 -7.79
CA ALA A 66 1.96 -8.38 -8.15
C ALA A 66 2.10 -8.62 -9.66
N TYR A 67 1.50 -7.74 -10.48
CA TYR A 67 1.65 -7.77 -11.93
C TYR A 67 3.12 -7.57 -12.35
N TYR A 68 3.81 -6.62 -11.73
CA TYR A 68 5.22 -6.37 -11.99
C TYR A 68 6.08 -7.61 -11.74
N TYR A 69 5.95 -8.23 -10.55
CA TYR A 69 6.74 -9.42 -10.22
C TYR A 69 6.38 -10.63 -11.07
N ALA A 70 5.08 -10.84 -11.33
CA ALA A 70 4.61 -12.00 -12.08
C ALA A 70 4.91 -11.87 -13.57
N LYS A 71 4.55 -10.73 -14.20
CA LYS A 71 4.55 -10.57 -15.66
C LYS A 71 5.78 -9.82 -16.18
N VAL A 72 6.17 -8.71 -15.55
CA VAL A 72 7.31 -7.91 -16.02
C VAL A 72 8.63 -8.60 -15.68
N LEU A 73 8.73 -9.23 -14.50
CA LEU A 73 9.94 -9.95 -14.08
C LEU A 73 9.93 -11.45 -14.41
N ASP A 74 8.83 -11.96 -14.98
CA ASP A 74 8.68 -13.38 -15.35
C ASP A 74 8.92 -14.33 -14.15
N LEU A 75 8.24 -14.06 -13.01
CA LEU A 75 8.37 -14.85 -11.77
C LEU A 75 7.04 -15.43 -11.29
N GLU A 76 6.03 -15.52 -12.17
CA GLU A 76 4.69 -15.97 -11.80
C GLU A 76 4.70 -17.41 -11.27
N GLU A 77 5.45 -18.32 -11.91
CA GLU A 77 5.54 -19.71 -11.48
C GLU A 77 6.07 -19.82 -10.04
N HIS A 78 7.16 -19.13 -9.72
CA HIS A 78 7.72 -19.09 -8.36
C HIS A 78 6.73 -18.52 -7.35
N LEU A 79 6.04 -17.42 -7.71
CA LEU A 79 5.04 -16.80 -6.83
C LEU A 79 3.89 -17.77 -6.51
N MET A 80 3.42 -18.51 -7.51
CA MET A 80 2.34 -19.48 -7.33
C MET A 80 2.76 -20.71 -6.52
N GLN A 81 4.00 -21.15 -6.64
CA GLN A 81 4.50 -22.35 -5.95
C GLN A 81 4.94 -22.08 -4.52
N GLU A 82 5.58 -20.93 -4.27
CA GLU A 82 6.30 -20.66 -3.02
C GLU A 82 5.63 -19.65 -2.09
N HIS A 83 4.53 -19.02 -2.52
CA HIS A 83 3.83 -17.99 -1.75
C HIS A 83 2.32 -18.23 -1.71
N PHE A 84 1.69 -17.81 -0.60
CA PHE A 84 0.23 -17.87 -0.53
C PHE A 84 -0.41 -16.81 -1.44
N LEU A 85 -1.45 -17.21 -2.17
CA LEU A 85 -2.37 -16.26 -2.78
C LEU A 85 -3.00 -15.39 -1.69
N LYS A 86 -3.00 -14.09 -1.89
CA LYS A 86 -3.63 -13.14 -1.00
C LYS A 86 -5.08 -12.88 -1.41
N TYR A 87 -5.99 -13.19 -0.50
CA TYR A 87 -7.41 -12.89 -0.67
C TYR A 87 -7.71 -11.52 -0.05
N ASN A 88 -7.41 -10.45 -0.80
CA ASN A 88 -7.71 -9.06 -0.49
C ASN A 88 -7.03 -8.48 0.77
N LEU A 89 -7.41 -7.27 1.13
CA LEU A 89 -7.15 -6.60 2.40
C LEU A 89 -8.42 -6.65 3.22
N ARG A 90 -8.33 -7.07 4.49
CA ARG A 90 -9.46 -7.10 5.42
C ARG A 90 -9.17 -6.18 6.60
N PHE A 91 -10.20 -5.43 6.99
CA PHE A 91 -10.13 -4.46 8.08
C PHE A 91 -11.14 -4.81 9.15
N TYR A 92 -10.73 -4.72 10.41
CA TYR A 92 -11.50 -5.13 11.58
C TYR A 92 -11.57 -4.02 12.60
N TRP A 93 -12.76 -3.84 13.17
CA TRP A 93 -13.01 -2.90 14.26
C TRP A 93 -13.68 -3.60 15.43
N LYS A 94 -13.35 -3.19 16.65
CA LYS A 94 -14.06 -3.60 17.85
C LYS A 94 -15.52 -3.17 17.78
N THR A 95 -16.44 -4.03 18.17
CA THR A 95 -17.86 -3.69 18.27
C THR A 95 -18.14 -3.22 19.71
N GLN A 96 -18.71 -2.03 19.84
CA GLN A 96 -19.05 -1.47 21.15
C GLN A 96 -20.07 -2.38 21.87
N GLY A 97 -19.86 -2.57 23.18
CA GLY A 97 -20.71 -3.41 24.03
C GLY A 97 -20.45 -4.90 23.92
N ARG A 98 -19.45 -5.34 23.11
CA ARG A 98 -18.97 -6.72 23.07
C ARG A 98 -17.59 -6.85 23.72
N PRO A 99 -17.24 -8.04 24.26
CA PRO A 99 -15.92 -8.26 24.86
C PRO A 99 -14.77 -8.19 23.86
N ASN A 100 -15.04 -8.39 22.56
CA ASN A 100 -14.06 -8.43 21.47
C ASN A 100 -12.93 -9.47 21.66
N ASP A 101 -13.24 -10.55 22.37
CA ASP A 101 -12.34 -11.64 22.67
C ASP A 101 -12.50 -12.85 21.71
N CYS A 102 -13.41 -12.72 20.73
CA CYS A 102 -13.68 -13.72 19.68
C CYS A 102 -13.77 -13.04 18.31
N TYR A 103 -13.46 -13.80 17.25
CA TYR A 103 -13.50 -13.33 15.87
C TYR A 103 -14.87 -12.71 15.50
N GLU A 104 -15.96 -13.32 15.89
CA GLU A 104 -17.34 -12.89 15.62
C GLU A 104 -17.75 -11.59 16.33
N HIS A 105 -16.93 -11.08 17.23
CA HIS A 105 -17.19 -9.81 17.90
C HIS A 105 -16.72 -8.59 17.11
N TYR A 106 -15.97 -8.80 16.02
CA TYR A 106 -15.43 -7.70 15.22
C TYR A 106 -16.31 -7.41 14.00
N SER A 107 -16.56 -6.14 13.73
CA SER A 107 -17.07 -5.68 12.44
C SER A 107 -15.96 -5.71 11.40
N GLN A 108 -16.34 -5.93 10.13
CA GLN A 108 -15.38 -6.18 9.06
C GLN A 108 -15.70 -5.38 7.80
N SER A 109 -14.68 -4.95 7.08
CA SER A 109 -14.81 -4.40 5.73
C SER A 109 -13.76 -4.99 4.81
N TYR A 110 -14.19 -5.54 3.67
CA TYR A 110 -13.30 -6.07 2.64
C TYR A 110 -14.06 -6.31 1.33
N ILE A 111 -13.33 -6.43 0.23
CA ILE A 111 -13.88 -6.79 -1.08
C ILE A 111 -14.02 -8.31 -1.14
N ARG A 112 -15.24 -8.82 -1.37
CA ARG A 112 -15.49 -10.26 -1.48
C ARG A 112 -15.07 -10.84 -2.82
N LYS A 113 -15.18 -10.05 -3.89
CA LYS A 113 -14.81 -10.46 -5.24
C LYS A 113 -13.29 -10.52 -5.38
N LEU A 114 -12.78 -11.57 -6.00
CA LEU A 114 -11.36 -11.67 -6.35
C LEU A 114 -11.06 -10.82 -7.59
N SER A 115 -9.91 -10.18 -7.56
CA SER A 115 -9.32 -9.53 -8.75
C SER A 115 -8.81 -10.59 -9.73
N ASN A 116 -8.79 -10.27 -11.02
CA ASN A 116 -8.13 -11.09 -12.04
C ASN A 116 -6.59 -10.97 -12.03
N ILE A 117 -6.04 -10.04 -11.27
CA ILE A 117 -4.60 -9.98 -10.98
C ILE A 117 -4.38 -10.67 -9.64
N ASN A 118 -3.71 -11.81 -9.67
CA ASN A 118 -3.34 -12.53 -8.46
C ASN A 118 -2.39 -11.67 -7.61
N THR A 119 -2.69 -11.56 -6.32
CA THR A 119 -1.80 -10.94 -5.33
C THR A 119 -1.31 -11.99 -4.35
N TYR A 120 -0.19 -11.73 -3.68
CA TYR A 120 0.53 -12.74 -2.90
C TYR A 120 0.91 -12.22 -1.52
N GLN A 121 0.92 -13.15 -0.55
CA GLN A 121 1.60 -12.97 0.74
C GLN A 121 3.06 -13.39 0.54
N LEU A 122 3.98 -12.42 0.59
CA LEU A 122 5.31 -12.57 0.06
C LEU A 122 6.34 -12.83 1.16
N ASP A 123 6.88 -14.05 1.25
CA ASP A 123 8.11 -14.26 2.03
C ASP A 123 9.29 -13.62 1.29
N ARG A 124 9.66 -12.43 1.74
CA ARG A 124 10.72 -11.61 1.13
C ARG A 124 12.04 -12.33 1.01
N ASN A 125 12.37 -13.21 1.96
CA ASN A 125 13.63 -13.94 1.94
C ASN A 125 13.65 -14.99 0.83
N LYS A 126 12.55 -15.73 0.66
CA LYS A 126 12.41 -16.69 -0.45
C LYS A 126 12.42 -15.99 -1.79
N PHE A 127 11.63 -14.93 -1.94
CA PHE A 127 11.49 -14.21 -3.19
C PHE A 127 12.78 -13.50 -3.64
N GLU A 128 13.47 -12.83 -2.71
CA GLU A 128 14.76 -12.20 -3.00
C GLU A 128 15.86 -13.23 -3.32
N GLY A 129 15.82 -14.39 -2.65
CA GLY A 129 16.72 -15.52 -2.95
C GLY A 129 16.53 -16.06 -4.36
N GLU A 130 15.28 -16.23 -4.80
CA GLU A 130 14.97 -16.67 -6.17
C GLU A 130 15.39 -15.64 -7.21
N MET A 131 15.10 -14.35 -6.99
CA MET A 131 15.57 -13.31 -7.92
C MET A 131 17.09 -13.29 -8.07
N LEU A 132 17.83 -13.46 -6.97
CA LEU A 132 19.28 -13.57 -7.05
C LEU A 132 19.71 -14.80 -7.85
N ARG A 133 19.07 -15.96 -7.60
CA ARG A 133 19.37 -17.22 -8.31
C ARG A 133 19.19 -17.08 -9.82
N VAL A 134 18.02 -16.58 -10.26
CA VAL A 134 17.74 -16.44 -11.69
C VAL A 134 18.57 -15.33 -12.36
N ASN A 135 18.95 -14.29 -11.63
CA ASN A 135 19.84 -13.27 -12.16
C ASN A 135 21.26 -13.82 -12.38
N LEU A 136 21.76 -14.68 -11.46
CA LEU A 136 23.07 -15.31 -11.59
C LEU A 136 23.21 -16.28 -12.79
N GLU A 137 22.12 -16.74 -13.36
CA GLU A 137 22.11 -17.56 -14.59
C GLU A 137 22.43 -16.73 -15.84
N ASN A 138 22.29 -15.39 -15.78
CA ASN A 138 22.57 -14.52 -16.92
C ASN A 138 24.06 -14.11 -16.95
N PRO A 139 24.79 -14.34 -18.08
CA PRO A 139 26.22 -14.03 -18.19
C PRO A 139 26.54 -12.53 -18.09
N ASN A 140 25.56 -11.65 -18.28
CA ASN A 140 25.72 -10.20 -18.12
C ASN A 140 25.52 -9.71 -16.68
N PHE A 141 25.32 -10.60 -15.71
CA PHE A 141 25.13 -10.26 -14.31
C PHE A 141 26.32 -10.65 -13.44
N THR A 142 26.89 -9.68 -12.75
CA THR A 142 27.95 -9.86 -11.76
C THR A 142 27.46 -9.45 -10.38
N PHE A 143 27.71 -10.28 -9.38
CA PHE A 143 27.31 -10.03 -7.99
C PHE A 143 28.47 -10.13 -7.03
N HIS A 144 28.70 -9.09 -6.23
CA HIS A 144 29.68 -9.10 -5.15
C HIS A 144 29.04 -8.81 -3.78
N ALA A 145 29.21 -9.75 -2.86
CA ALA A 145 28.81 -9.62 -1.45
C ALA A 145 29.63 -10.60 -0.57
N PRO A 146 30.10 -10.21 0.62
CA PRO A 146 30.03 -8.86 1.15
C PRO A 146 31.03 -7.91 0.49
N VAL A 147 30.62 -6.65 0.27
CA VAL A 147 31.55 -5.59 -0.10
C VAL A 147 31.73 -4.60 1.06
N THR A 148 32.95 -4.08 1.18
CA THR A 148 33.32 -3.04 2.15
C THR A 148 34.01 -1.90 1.44
N ALA A 149 34.13 -0.75 2.11
CA ALA A 149 34.79 0.45 1.58
C ALA A 149 34.29 0.86 0.17
N LEU A 150 33.00 0.69 -0.10
CA LEU A 150 32.41 1.13 -1.37
C LEU A 150 32.55 2.65 -1.50
N ASP A 151 33.21 3.07 -2.56
CA ASP A 151 33.27 4.45 -3.01
C ASP A 151 32.77 4.58 -4.44
N VAL A 152 32.09 5.68 -4.74
CA VAL A 152 31.54 5.97 -6.07
C VAL A 152 31.73 7.44 -6.36
N THR A 153 32.40 7.76 -7.45
CA THR A 153 32.52 9.14 -7.94
C THR A 153 31.65 9.32 -9.17
N LEU A 154 30.63 10.17 -9.03
CA LEU A 154 29.74 10.50 -10.13
C LEU A 154 30.44 11.46 -11.09
N SER A 155 30.36 11.15 -12.39
CA SER A 155 30.87 12.03 -13.45
C SER A 155 29.88 13.17 -13.70
N GLU A 156 30.38 14.36 -13.91
CA GLU A 156 29.63 15.50 -14.40
C GLU A 156 29.50 15.41 -15.94
N GLY A 157 28.34 15.74 -16.49
CA GLY A 157 28.14 15.83 -17.94
C GLY A 157 28.00 14.51 -18.69
N GLY A 158 27.54 13.41 -18.03
CA GLY A 158 27.17 12.16 -18.71
C GLY A 158 28.34 11.23 -19.07
N GLY A 159 29.54 11.45 -18.52
CA GLY A 159 30.68 10.53 -18.61
C GLY A 159 30.49 9.24 -17.76
N LEU A 160 31.50 8.36 -17.82
CA LEU A 160 31.49 7.17 -16.98
C LEU A 160 31.73 7.54 -15.51
N HIS A 161 30.93 6.97 -14.62
CA HIS A 161 31.15 7.02 -13.19
C HIS A 161 32.27 6.04 -12.79
N SER A 162 33.08 6.38 -11.79
CA SER A 162 34.07 5.47 -11.25
C SER A 162 33.61 4.88 -9.92
N PHE A 163 33.98 3.64 -9.66
CA PHE A 163 33.73 2.97 -8.38
C PHE A 163 34.92 2.17 -7.91
N SER A 164 35.01 2.00 -6.61
CA SER A 164 35.93 1.03 -5.97
C SER A 164 35.28 0.42 -4.73
N PHE A 165 35.63 -0.82 -4.41
CA PHE A 165 35.22 -1.51 -3.19
C PHE A 165 36.21 -2.64 -2.86
N LYS A 166 36.11 -3.21 -1.66
CA LYS A 166 36.82 -4.43 -1.27
C LYS A 166 35.86 -5.61 -1.22
N ALA A 167 36.20 -6.69 -1.92
CA ALA A 167 35.49 -7.97 -1.90
C ALA A 167 36.50 -9.10 -1.67
N SER A 168 36.23 -10.02 -0.75
CA SER A 168 37.12 -11.15 -0.41
C SER A 168 38.55 -10.76 -0.16
N GLY A 169 38.78 -9.57 0.42
CA GLY A 169 40.12 -9.05 0.75
C GLY A 169 40.87 -8.36 -0.41
N HIS A 170 40.34 -8.38 -1.61
CA HIS A 170 40.89 -7.73 -2.79
C HIS A 170 40.16 -6.42 -3.11
N GLU A 171 40.90 -5.45 -3.63
CA GLU A 171 40.33 -4.22 -4.16
C GLU A 171 39.83 -4.44 -5.60
N VAL A 172 38.60 -4.04 -5.86
CA VAL A 172 37.96 -4.05 -7.18
C VAL A 172 37.66 -2.60 -7.53
N SER A 173 38.05 -2.18 -8.73
CA SER A 173 37.76 -0.84 -9.25
C SER A 173 37.30 -0.91 -10.69
N GLY A 174 36.48 0.05 -11.10
CA GLY A 174 35.93 0.06 -12.45
C GLY A 174 35.11 1.31 -12.76
N HIS A 175 34.48 1.23 -13.90
CA HIS A 175 33.59 2.29 -14.39
C HIS A 175 32.19 1.74 -14.71
N ALA A 176 31.17 2.57 -14.49
CA ALA A 176 29.80 2.27 -14.86
C ALA A 176 29.17 3.47 -15.59
N ARG A 177 28.34 3.19 -16.59
CA ARG A 177 27.58 4.24 -17.29
C ARG A 177 26.44 4.78 -16.44
N TRP A 178 25.80 3.92 -15.66
CA TRP A 178 24.73 4.24 -14.70
C TRP A 178 25.11 3.79 -13.29
N VAL A 179 24.72 4.57 -12.30
CA VAL A 179 24.76 4.18 -10.89
C VAL A 179 23.37 4.27 -10.29
N VAL A 180 22.88 3.15 -9.74
CA VAL A 180 21.55 3.09 -9.12
C VAL A 180 21.66 2.71 -7.65
N ASP A 181 21.19 3.61 -6.78
CA ASP A 181 21.13 3.37 -5.34
C ASP A 181 19.82 2.66 -4.96
N THR A 182 19.93 1.42 -4.54
CA THR A 182 18.85 0.61 -3.96
C THR A 182 19.22 0.13 -2.55
N SER A 183 20.10 0.87 -1.86
CA SER A 183 20.65 0.52 -0.55
C SER A 183 19.64 0.58 0.60
N GLY A 184 18.36 0.85 0.28
CA GLY A 184 17.27 0.97 1.24
C GLY A 184 17.57 2.05 2.28
N ARG A 185 17.36 1.78 3.55
CA ARG A 185 17.60 2.75 4.63
C ARG A 185 19.07 3.22 4.76
N GLY A 186 19.99 2.61 4.00
CA GLY A 186 21.37 3.10 3.86
C GLY A 186 21.44 4.45 3.15
N ARG A 187 20.53 4.71 2.17
CA ARG A 187 20.38 5.98 1.46
C ARG A 187 21.72 6.52 0.93
N PHE A 188 22.50 5.64 0.29
CA PHE A 188 23.90 5.89 -0.05
C PHE A 188 24.07 7.15 -0.91
N LEU A 189 23.41 7.25 -2.07
CA LEU A 189 23.49 8.42 -2.94
C LEU A 189 22.74 9.63 -2.36
N ALA A 190 21.57 9.41 -1.75
CA ALA A 190 20.80 10.50 -1.17
C ALA A 190 21.60 11.28 -0.12
N ARG A 191 22.36 10.60 0.73
CA ARG A 191 23.27 11.21 1.71
C ARG A 191 24.44 11.90 1.05
N ARG A 192 25.11 11.21 0.14
CA ARG A 192 26.30 11.72 -0.53
C ARG A 192 26.03 12.99 -1.34
N LEU A 193 24.86 13.07 -1.94
CA LEU A 193 24.42 14.22 -2.76
C LEU A 193 23.62 15.28 -1.99
N GLY A 194 23.39 15.11 -0.68
CA GLY A 194 22.63 16.06 0.12
C GLY A 194 21.13 16.14 -0.28
N LEU A 195 20.58 15.04 -0.82
CA LEU A 195 19.21 14.98 -1.34
C LEU A 195 18.19 14.55 -0.28
N GLU A 196 18.61 14.21 0.94
CA GLU A 196 17.72 13.80 2.00
C GLU A 196 16.73 14.92 2.35
N ARG A 197 15.48 14.54 2.54
CA ARG A 197 14.41 15.43 3.02
C ARG A 197 13.64 14.72 4.12
N GLU A 198 13.17 15.49 5.09
CA GLU A 198 12.24 14.99 6.09
C GLU A 198 10.88 14.68 5.46
N GLY A 199 10.32 13.52 5.80
CA GLY A 199 8.94 13.17 5.45
C GLY A 199 7.94 13.97 6.28
N LYS A 200 6.72 14.10 5.78
CA LYS A 200 5.59 14.69 6.51
C LYS A 200 4.85 13.67 7.39
N ILE A 201 5.14 12.39 7.20
CA ILE A 201 4.53 11.26 7.91
C ILE A 201 5.43 10.94 9.09
N ARG A 202 4.86 10.79 10.29
CA ARG A 202 5.57 10.56 11.55
C ARG A 202 5.09 9.28 12.21
N HIS A 203 5.35 8.15 11.55
CA HIS A 203 4.88 6.85 12.02
C HIS A 203 6.02 5.97 12.51
N GLY A 204 5.71 5.24 13.60
CA GLY A 204 6.53 4.17 14.14
C GLY A 204 5.95 2.80 13.82
N ALA A 205 6.79 1.77 13.91
CA ALA A 205 6.35 0.39 13.75
C ALA A 205 7.11 -0.55 14.68
N HIS A 206 6.44 -1.58 15.17
CA HIS A 206 7.08 -2.71 15.84
C HIS A 206 6.44 -4.00 15.34
N PHE A 207 7.24 -4.91 14.81
CA PHE A 207 6.77 -6.09 14.12
C PHE A 207 7.62 -7.32 14.45
N PHE A 208 7.02 -8.50 14.29
CA PHE A 208 7.64 -9.77 14.64
C PHE A 208 7.05 -10.93 13.84
N TRP A 209 7.82 -12.01 13.73
CA TRP A 209 7.35 -13.29 13.23
C TRP A 209 7.03 -14.23 14.39
N VAL A 210 5.90 -14.96 14.29
CA VAL A 210 5.60 -16.10 15.14
C VAL A 210 5.61 -17.39 14.34
N GLU A 211 5.93 -18.51 15.00
CA GLU A 211 5.89 -19.82 14.39
C GLU A 211 4.45 -20.28 14.09
N GLY A 212 4.27 -20.84 12.90
CA GLY A 212 3.00 -21.39 12.43
C GLY A 212 1.99 -20.32 12.00
N LEU A 213 0.81 -20.79 11.61
CA LEU A 213 -0.30 -19.96 11.14
C LEU A 213 -1.12 -19.43 12.32
N VAL A 214 -1.34 -18.13 12.37
CA VAL A 214 -2.37 -17.49 13.20
C VAL A 214 -3.67 -17.44 12.39
N ASP A 215 -4.54 -18.42 12.61
CA ASP A 215 -5.86 -18.48 11.98
C ASP A 215 -6.88 -17.74 12.85
N ILE A 216 -7.16 -16.49 12.51
CA ILE A 216 -8.02 -15.62 13.30
C ILE A 216 -9.47 -16.12 13.38
N GLU A 217 -9.98 -16.86 12.38
CA GLU A 217 -11.33 -17.44 12.41
C GLU A 217 -11.47 -18.55 13.47
N LYS A 218 -10.35 -19.12 13.92
CA LYS A 218 -10.30 -20.11 15.01
C LYS A 218 -10.16 -19.48 16.39
N LEU A 219 -9.98 -18.19 16.47
CA LEU A 219 -9.96 -17.45 17.74
C LEU A 219 -11.40 -17.15 18.18
N THR A 220 -12.14 -18.21 18.52
CA THR A 220 -13.58 -18.20 18.81
C THR A 220 -13.94 -19.30 19.82
N ASN A 221 -15.12 -19.16 20.43
CA ASN A 221 -15.73 -20.22 21.24
C ASN A 221 -16.63 -21.16 20.42
N LEU A 222 -16.87 -20.86 19.15
CA LEU A 222 -17.74 -21.64 18.29
C LEU A 222 -17.07 -22.93 17.82
N SER A 223 -17.85 -24.01 17.77
CA SER A 223 -17.41 -25.25 17.12
C SER A 223 -17.28 -25.05 15.60
N PRO A 224 -16.52 -25.90 14.88
CA PRO A 224 -16.44 -25.85 13.43
C PRO A 224 -17.79 -25.90 12.71
N GLN A 225 -18.78 -26.59 13.26
CA GLN A 225 -20.13 -26.63 12.72
C GLN A 225 -20.84 -25.27 12.91
N GLN A 226 -20.78 -24.70 14.10
CA GLN A 226 -21.37 -23.39 14.39
C GLN A 226 -20.73 -22.30 13.54
N ILE A 227 -19.41 -22.33 13.32
CA ILE A 227 -18.74 -21.40 12.40
C ILE A 227 -19.34 -21.50 10.99
N ARG A 228 -19.58 -22.72 10.47
CA ARG A 228 -20.11 -22.92 9.13
C ARG A 228 -21.58 -22.51 8.99
N THR A 229 -22.35 -22.60 10.05
CA THR A 229 -23.80 -22.36 10.05
C THR A 229 -24.20 -21.00 10.64
N ARG A 230 -23.23 -20.13 10.91
CA ARG A 230 -23.51 -18.78 11.41
C ARG A 230 -24.47 -18.02 10.48
N PRO A 231 -25.46 -17.28 11.02
CA PRO A 231 -26.40 -16.51 10.21
C PRO A 231 -25.72 -15.44 9.33
N ASP A 232 -24.60 -14.86 9.80
CA ASP A 232 -23.85 -13.85 9.09
C ASP A 232 -22.89 -14.43 8.02
N ARG A 233 -22.81 -15.76 7.90
CA ARG A 233 -21.91 -16.44 6.96
C ARG A 233 -22.17 -16.03 5.50
N ALA A 234 -23.42 -15.82 5.14
CA ALA A 234 -23.79 -15.37 3.79
C ALA A 234 -23.20 -14.00 3.45
N ALA A 235 -23.17 -13.08 4.42
CA ALA A 235 -22.54 -11.77 4.27
C ALA A 235 -21.01 -11.85 4.22
N LEU A 236 -20.41 -12.70 5.06
CA LEU A 236 -18.96 -12.87 5.14
C LEU A 236 -18.35 -13.69 4.00
N GLY A 237 -19.17 -14.49 3.28
CA GLY A 237 -18.66 -15.38 2.22
C GLY A 237 -17.84 -16.54 2.75
N HIS A 238 -17.09 -17.22 1.86
CA HIS A 238 -16.40 -18.48 2.17
C HIS A 238 -14.87 -18.40 2.09
N THR A 239 -14.31 -17.27 1.70
CA THR A 239 -12.86 -17.08 1.61
C THR A 239 -12.25 -17.07 3.00
N PRO A 240 -11.20 -17.91 3.27
CA PRO A 240 -10.56 -17.95 4.58
C PRO A 240 -9.98 -16.59 4.97
N ALA A 241 -10.29 -16.10 6.17
CA ALA A 241 -9.79 -14.82 6.65
C ALA A 241 -8.25 -14.81 6.77
N TRP A 242 -7.65 -15.94 7.14
CA TRP A 242 -6.20 -16.04 7.30
C TRP A 242 -5.41 -15.84 6.00
N GLN A 243 -6.01 -16.08 4.81
CA GLN A 243 -5.33 -15.81 3.54
C GLN A 243 -5.29 -14.33 3.14
N ALA A 244 -6.03 -13.48 3.83
CA ALA A 244 -5.97 -12.03 3.61
C ALA A 244 -4.76 -11.39 4.31
N THR A 245 -4.42 -10.17 3.93
CA THR A 245 -3.70 -9.27 4.83
C THR A 245 -4.73 -8.66 5.77
N ASN A 246 -4.70 -9.08 7.03
CA ASN A 246 -5.68 -8.68 8.03
C ASN A 246 -5.19 -7.46 8.80
N HIS A 247 -6.04 -6.44 8.95
CA HIS A 247 -5.73 -5.17 9.61
C HIS A 247 -6.73 -4.95 10.75
N PHE A 248 -6.26 -4.98 11.97
CA PHE A 248 -7.04 -4.62 13.15
C PHE A 248 -6.82 -3.13 13.40
N CYS A 249 -7.87 -2.34 13.24
CA CYS A 249 -7.81 -0.89 13.17
C CYS A 249 -8.29 -0.22 14.46
N ALA A 250 -7.57 0.83 14.86
CA ALA A 250 -7.98 1.77 15.89
C ALA A 250 -7.50 3.18 15.50
N GLU A 251 -7.92 4.20 16.23
CA GLU A 251 -7.56 5.59 15.93
C GLU A 251 -6.03 5.79 15.89
N GLY A 252 -5.52 6.20 14.74
CA GLY A 252 -4.11 6.51 14.54
C GLY A 252 -3.18 5.29 14.54
N LEU A 253 -3.72 4.07 14.44
CA LEU A 253 -2.91 2.85 14.41
C LEU A 253 -3.62 1.66 13.74
N TRP A 254 -2.83 0.67 13.36
CA TRP A 254 -3.33 -0.60 12.87
C TRP A 254 -2.34 -1.73 13.16
N PHE A 255 -2.88 -2.91 13.42
CA PHE A 255 -2.11 -4.14 13.66
C PHE A 255 -2.38 -5.15 12.55
N TRP A 256 -1.30 -5.67 11.93
CA TRP A 256 -1.46 -6.64 10.83
C TRP A 256 -1.25 -8.08 11.26
N ALA A 257 -1.89 -9.00 10.53
CA ALA A 257 -1.58 -10.41 10.52
C ALA A 257 -1.48 -10.90 9.06
N ILE A 258 -0.29 -11.36 8.66
CA ILE A 258 0.05 -11.82 7.31
C ILE A 258 0.55 -13.26 7.38
N PRO A 259 -0.12 -14.23 6.73
CA PRO A 259 0.32 -15.62 6.71
C PRO A 259 1.51 -15.81 5.77
N LEU A 260 2.50 -16.55 6.23
CA LEU A 260 3.62 -17.03 5.42
C LEU A 260 3.79 -18.52 5.65
N HIS A 261 4.50 -19.24 4.76
CA HIS A 261 4.74 -20.67 4.96
C HIS A 261 5.54 -20.92 6.24
N GLY A 262 4.93 -21.65 7.19
CA GLY A 262 5.53 -22.03 8.49
C GLY A 262 5.58 -20.92 9.54
N LYS A 263 5.11 -19.73 9.25
CA LYS A 263 5.13 -18.57 10.16
C LYS A 263 4.02 -17.57 9.85
N THR A 264 3.74 -16.68 10.78
CA THR A 264 2.87 -15.51 10.57
C THR A 264 3.64 -14.23 10.89
N SER A 265 3.56 -13.26 10.00
CA SER A 265 4.07 -11.91 10.26
C SER A 265 2.99 -11.09 10.96
N LEU A 266 3.38 -10.47 12.05
CA LEU A 266 2.53 -9.65 12.91
C LEU A 266 3.22 -8.31 13.16
N GLY A 267 2.45 -7.22 13.23
CA GLY A 267 3.07 -5.95 13.58
C GLY A 267 2.10 -4.80 13.71
N LEU A 268 2.53 -3.82 14.48
CA LEU A 268 1.82 -2.59 14.77
C LEU A 268 2.48 -1.43 14.05
N VAL A 269 1.68 -0.61 13.38
CA VAL A 269 2.05 0.73 12.89
C VAL A 269 1.21 1.76 13.62
N TYR A 270 1.82 2.87 14.00
CA TYR A 270 1.16 3.90 14.78
C TYR A 270 1.71 5.30 14.46
N ASP A 271 0.84 6.28 14.58
CA ASP A 271 1.22 7.70 14.50
C ASP A 271 1.94 8.12 15.80
N ASN A 272 3.21 8.48 15.67
CA ASN A 272 4.04 8.94 16.79
C ASN A 272 3.52 10.23 17.48
N GLN A 273 2.60 10.97 16.85
CA GLN A 273 2.04 12.20 17.40
C GLN A 273 0.89 11.91 18.38
N THR A 274 0.18 10.80 18.18
CA THR A 274 -1.00 10.44 18.96
C THR A 274 -0.80 9.21 19.84
N PHE A 275 0.15 8.34 19.49
CA PHE A 275 0.40 7.10 20.22
C PHE A 275 1.79 7.09 20.89
N PRO A 276 1.85 6.95 22.23
CA PRO A 276 3.12 6.91 22.97
C PRO A 276 3.90 5.62 22.67
N ARG A 277 5.04 5.73 22.00
CA ARG A 277 5.91 4.62 21.66
C ARG A 277 6.31 3.74 22.85
N GLU A 278 6.44 4.34 24.03
CA GLU A 278 6.86 3.67 25.27
C GLU A 278 5.91 2.53 25.67
N ARG A 279 4.67 2.55 25.20
CA ARG A 279 3.68 1.48 25.41
C ARG A 279 4.05 0.18 24.71
N VAL A 280 4.84 0.25 23.61
CA VAL A 280 5.13 -0.87 22.72
C VAL A 280 6.61 -0.94 22.34
N ASN A 281 7.53 -0.39 23.11
CA ASN A 281 8.95 -0.27 22.75
C ASN A 281 9.77 -1.55 23.01
N THR A 282 9.20 -2.55 23.71
CA THR A 282 9.75 -3.91 23.82
C THR A 282 8.77 -4.92 23.27
N LEU A 283 9.24 -6.12 22.92
CA LEU A 283 8.38 -7.18 22.41
C LEU A 283 7.29 -7.60 23.40
N GLU A 284 7.63 -7.74 24.67
CA GLU A 284 6.69 -8.08 25.76
C GLU A 284 5.58 -7.05 25.83
N LYS A 285 5.94 -5.77 25.94
CA LYS A 285 4.96 -4.67 25.98
C LYS A 285 4.07 -4.64 24.72
N LEU A 286 4.63 -4.96 23.55
CA LEU A 286 3.85 -5.01 22.32
C LEU A 286 2.82 -6.14 22.39
N ILE A 287 3.22 -7.35 22.80
CA ILE A 287 2.32 -8.49 22.92
C ILE A 287 1.22 -8.22 23.95
N ASP A 288 1.58 -7.71 25.12
CA ASP A 288 0.63 -7.35 26.18
C ASP A 288 -0.37 -6.30 25.66
N TRP A 289 0.13 -5.25 25.03
CA TRP A 289 -0.70 -4.19 24.47
C TRP A 289 -1.65 -4.71 23.37
N VAL A 290 -1.18 -5.59 22.47
CA VAL A 290 -2.02 -6.19 21.42
C VAL A 290 -3.12 -7.03 22.03
N CYS A 291 -2.82 -7.82 23.07
CA CYS A 291 -3.81 -8.65 23.77
C CYS A 291 -4.82 -7.80 24.56
N GLU A 292 -4.43 -6.62 25.04
CA GLU A 292 -5.32 -5.66 25.72
C GLU A 292 -6.19 -4.91 24.71
N GLU A 293 -5.59 -4.36 23.65
CA GLU A 293 -6.31 -3.58 22.64
C GLU A 293 -7.19 -4.43 21.75
N PHE A 294 -6.70 -5.61 21.34
CA PHE A 294 -7.44 -6.57 20.52
C PHE A 294 -7.55 -7.92 21.24
N PRO A 295 -8.49 -8.07 22.19
CA PRO A 295 -8.56 -9.18 23.15
C PRO A 295 -8.63 -10.58 22.52
N LEU A 296 -9.08 -10.69 21.25
CA LEU A 296 -9.07 -11.99 20.59
C LEU A 296 -7.66 -12.59 20.49
N PHE A 297 -6.61 -11.80 20.39
CA PHE A 297 -5.24 -12.29 20.30
C PHE A 297 -4.71 -12.86 21.62
N ALA A 298 -5.31 -12.54 22.75
CA ALA A 298 -4.96 -13.13 24.04
C ALA A 298 -5.19 -14.65 24.10
N ARG A 299 -6.02 -15.20 23.18
CA ARG A 299 -6.28 -16.64 23.07
C ARG A 299 -5.12 -17.44 22.48
N ASP A 300 -4.21 -16.78 21.76
CA ASP A 300 -3.20 -17.46 20.94
C ASP A 300 -1.80 -16.86 21.11
N LEU A 301 -1.67 -15.55 20.98
CA LEU A 301 -0.39 -14.86 20.85
C LEU A 301 0.59 -15.08 22.00
N PRO A 302 0.18 -15.07 23.30
CA PRO A 302 1.08 -15.29 24.41
C PRO A 302 1.74 -16.68 24.45
N TYR A 303 1.19 -17.65 23.70
CA TYR A 303 1.65 -19.05 23.67
C TYR A 303 2.53 -19.35 22.47
N ARG A 304 2.76 -18.35 21.58
CA ARG A 304 3.52 -18.53 20.35
C ARG A 304 5.01 -18.31 20.55
N ARG A 305 5.82 -19.13 19.89
CA ARG A 305 7.26 -18.87 19.78
C ARG A 305 7.51 -17.73 18.80
N VAL A 306 8.14 -16.65 19.27
CA VAL A 306 8.59 -15.55 18.42
C VAL A 306 9.91 -15.93 17.75
N LEU A 307 9.97 -15.76 16.44
CA LEU A 307 11.13 -16.11 15.61
C LEU A 307 12.07 -14.93 15.40
N HIS A 308 11.54 -13.73 15.25
CA HIS A 308 12.28 -12.49 15.06
C HIS A 308 11.40 -11.28 15.36
N HIS A 309 11.98 -10.17 15.79
CA HIS A 309 11.26 -8.91 15.92
C HIS A 309 12.15 -7.70 15.60
N THR A 310 11.54 -6.58 15.21
CA THR A 310 12.21 -5.31 14.91
C THR A 310 11.28 -4.14 15.21
N ALA A 311 11.83 -3.06 15.76
CA ALA A 311 11.12 -1.81 15.99
C ALA A 311 11.75 -0.66 15.18
N LEU A 312 10.91 0.18 14.58
CA LEU A 312 11.28 1.36 13.83
C LEU A 312 10.65 2.58 14.50
N LYS A 313 11.46 3.57 14.88
CA LYS A 313 10.96 4.75 15.57
C LYS A 313 10.22 5.69 14.62
N ASP A 314 10.81 5.95 13.48
CA ASP A 314 10.32 6.81 12.42
C ASP A 314 10.87 6.26 11.10
N PHE A 315 9.99 5.89 10.20
CA PHE A 315 10.43 5.17 9.01
C PHE A 315 10.18 5.92 7.69
N ALA A 316 9.24 6.86 7.67
CA ALA A 316 8.91 7.60 6.46
C ALA A 316 9.91 8.73 6.20
N HIS A 317 10.24 8.94 4.93
CA HIS A 317 11.15 10.00 4.51
C HIS A 317 10.95 10.37 3.04
N ASP A 318 11.52 11.51 2.64
CA ASP A 318 11.47 12.06 1.29
C ASP A 318 12.89 12.27 0.73
N CYS A 319 12.96 12.47 -0.57
CA CYS A 319 14.18 12.74 -1.33
C CYS A 319 13.94 13.84 -2.35
N ALA A 320 14.90 14.77 -2.45
CA ALA A 320 14.76 15.93 -3.35
C ALA A 320 14.73 15.54 -4.83
N GLN A 321 15.47 14.49 -5.19
CA GLN A 321 15.58 13.99 -6.56
C GLN A 321 15.90 12.51 -6.55
N THR A 322 15.31 11.73 -7.45
CA THR A 322 15.48 10.27 -7.53
C THR A 322 16.00 9.77 -8.87
N ILE A 323 16.03 10.59 -9.90
CA ILE A 323 16.61 10.27 -11.21
C ILE A 323 17.25 11.51 -11.85
N SER A 324 18.33 11.30 -12.59
CA SER A 324 19.12 12.40 -13.18
C SER A 324 19.59 12.05 -14.60
N PRO A 325 19.59 13.03 -15.51
CA PRO A 325 20.22 12.89 -16.83
C PRO A 325 21.73 12.68 -16.76
N ALA A 326 22.37 12.94 -15.61
CA ALA A 326 23.74 12.55 -15.34
C ALA A 326 23.91 11.04 -15.07
N ARG A 327 22.90 10.22 -15.40
CA ARG A 327 22.89 8.75 -15.35
C ARG A 327 23.10 8.18 -13.95
N TRP A 328 22.44 8.74 -12.97
CA TRP A 328 22.25 8.13 -11.67
C TRP A 328 20.79 8.12 -11.27
N ALA A 329 20.41 7.11 -10.46
CA ALA A 329 19.04 7.01 -9.94
C ALA A 329 19.03 6.43 -8.52
N ILE A 330 17.90 6.61 -7.82
CA ILE A 330 17.64 6.13 -6.47
C ILE A 330 16.26 5.45 -6.48
N ALA A 331 16.18 4.20 -6.04
CA ALA A 331 14.92 3.45 -6.04
C ALA A 331 14.59 2.85 -4.66
N GLY A 332 13.30 2.63 -4.44
CA GLY A 332 12.77 2.07 -3.19
C GLY A 332 13.04 2.97 -1.97
N GLU A 333 13.27 2.35 -0.82
CA GLU A 333 13.54 3.07 0.44
C GLU A 333 14.85 3.89 0.43
N ALA A 334 15.71 3.73 -0.55
CA ALA A 334 16.88 4.60 -0.69
C ALA A 334 16.47 6.03 -1.07
N GLY A 335 15.34 6.19 -1.75
CA GLY A 335 14.76 7.47 -2.16
C GLY A 335 13.65 7.96 -1.23
N ARG A 336 12.43 7.50 -1.48
CA ARG A 336 11.21 7.92 -0.78
C ARG A 336 10.52 6.72 -0.15
N PHE A 337 10.01 6.91 1.06
CA PHE A 337 9.19 5.91 1.73
C PHE A 337 8.04 6.57 2.48
N THR A 338 6.84 5.99 2.38
CA THR A 338 5.62 6.49 3.02
C THR A 338 5.25 5.62 4.22
N ASP A 339 4.12 4.92 4.15
CA ASP A 339 3.57 4.04 5.19
C ASP A 339 3.28 2.67 4.56
N PRO A 340 3.40 1.56 5.30
CA PRO A 340 3.10 0.22 4.76
C PRO A 340 1.61 -0.09 4.63
N LEU A 341 0.70 0.75 5.13
CA LEU A 341 -0.75 0.57 4.95
C LEU A 341 -1.07 0.49 3.45
N TYR A 342 -1.80 -0.54 3.05
CA TYR A 342 -2.12 -0.91 1.66
C TYR A 342 -0.93 -1.42 0.82
N SER A 343 0.24 -1.65 1.42
CA SER A 343 1.42 -2.25 0.76
C SER A 343 2.00 -1.45 -0.43
N PRO A 344 2.11 -0.10 -0.41
CA PRO A 344 2.55 0.70 -1.56
C PRO A 344 4.04 0.54 -1.89
N GLY A 345 4.84 -0.03 -0.99
CA GLY A 345 6.30 -0.13 -1.18
C GLY A 345 6.69 -0.92 -2.42
N GLY A 346 6.00 -2.03 -2.71
CA GLY A 346 6.20 -2.82 -3.92
C GLY A 346 5.85 -2.04 -5.19
N ASP A 347 4.75 -1.29 -5.17
CA ASP A 347 4.29 -0.49 -6.29
C ASP A 347 5.26 0.64 -6.64
N LEU A 348 5.77 1.34 -5.62
CA LEU A 348 6.79 2.38 -5.81
C LEU A 348 8.07 1.80 -6.42
N ILE A 349 8.52 0.62 -5.95
CA ILE A 349 9.66 -0.09 -6.55
C ILE A 349 9.39 -0.41 -8.01
N SER A 350 8.21 -0.91 -8.35
CA SER A 350 7.83 -1.27 -9.71
C SER A 350 7.86 -0.07 -10.65
N LEU A 351 7.33 1.07 -10.22
CA LEU A 351 7.36 2.33 -10.98
C LEU A 351 8.80 2.85 -11.16
N TYR A 352 9.58 2.95 -10.08
CA TYR A 352 10.98 3.39 -10.16
C TYR A 352 11.79 2.51 -11.10
N ASN A 353 11.71 1.20 -10.97
CA ASN A 353 12.48 0.27 -11.78
C ASN A 353 12.09 0.35 -13.26
N THR A 354 10.80 0.52 -13.56
CA THR A 354 10.32 0.71 -14.94
C THR A 354 10.88 1.99 -15.56
N PHE A 355 10.86 3.11 -14.85
CA PHE A 355 11.42 4.37 -15.31
C PHE A 355 12.93 4.33 -15.47
N ILE A 356 13.63 3.70 -14.53
CA ILE A 356 15.09 3.53 -14.60
C ILE A 356 15.47 2.64 -15.78
N THR A 357 14.72 1.55 -16.02
CA THR A 357 14.97 0.64 -17.16
C THR A 357 14.80 1.38 -18.48
N ASP A 358 13.73 2.16 -18.66
CA ASP A 358 13.51 2.95 -19.86
C ASP A 358 14.58 4.05 -20.03
N ALA A 359 14.99 4.72 -18.95
CA ALA A 359 16.07 5.71 -18.99
C ALA A 359 17.43 5.08 -19.35
N VAL A 360 17.76 3.88 -18.84
CA VAL A 360 18.98 3.14 -19.16
C VAL A 360 19.04 2.74 -20.64
N GLN A 361 17.90 2.47 -21.26
CA GLN A 361 17.79 2.14 -22.69
C GLN A 361 17.87 3.38 -23.60
N THR A 362 17.72 4.58 -23.05
CA THR A 362 17.72 5.83 -23.82
C THR A 362 19.15 6.29 -24.09
N GLU A 363 19.55 6.31 -25.37
CA GLU A 363 20.91 6.68 -25.78
C GLU A 363 21.06 8.18 -26.07
N ASP A 364 20.02 8.85 -26.59
CA ASP A 364 20.05 10.30 -26.87
C ASP A 364 19.97 11.12 -25.58
N ASP A 365 20.93 12.00 -25.37
CA ASP A 365 21.05 12.80 -24.15
C ASP A 365 19.90 13.79 -23.96
N GLY A 366 19.35 14.34 -25.04
CA GLY A 366 18.21 15.25 -25.01
C GLY A 366 16.93 14.53 -24.61
N GLU A 367 16.67 13.37 -25.20
CA GLU A 367 15.55 12.51 -24.86
C GLU A 367 15.67 12.02 -23.39
N LEU A 368 16.87 11.60 -22.97
CA LEU A 368 17.14 11.19 -21.59
C LEU A 368 16.83 12.31 -20.58
N ALA A 369 17.26 13.54 -20.88
CA ALA A 369 16.99 14.69 -20.01
C ALA A 369 15.49 14.96 -19.88
N ASP A 370 14.73 14.86 -20.98
CA ASP A 370 13.28 15.02 -20.98
C ASP A 370 12.57 13.91 -20.18
N LYS A 371 12.97 12.66 -20.38
CA LYS A 371 12.44 11.50 -19.63
C LYS A 371 12.72 11.63 -18.14
N CYS A 372 13.96 11.89 -17.74
CA CYS A 372 14.32 12.05 -16.32
C CYS A 372 13.50 13.17 -15.66
N ARG A 373 13.26 14.28 -16.34
CA ARG A 373 12.43 15.37 -15.83
C ARG A 373 10.97 14.95 -15.63
N LEU A 374 10.38 14.24 -16.59
CA LEU A 374 8.99 13.75 -16.49
C LEU A 374 8.84 12.67 -15.41
N TYR A 375 9.79 11.74 -15.31
CA TYR A 375 9.77 10.68 -14.30
C TYR A 375 9.93 11.25 -12.89
N GLU A 376 10.87 12.19 -12.68
CA GLU A 376 11.00 12.85 -11.38
C GLU A 376 9.71 13.61 -11.00
N GLN A 377 9.11 14.32 -11.94
CA GLN A 377 7.86 15.03 -11.72
C GLN A 377 6.71 14.07 -11.36
N LEU A 378 6.60 12.94 -12.05
CA LEU A 378 5.58 11.93 -11.79
C LEU A 378 5.80 11.28 -10.42
N MET A 379 7.02 10.82 -10.11
CA MET A 379 7.30 10.16 -8.84
C MET A 379 7.12 11.08 -7.63
N LYS A 380 7.41 12.36 -7.81
CA LYS A 380 7.11 13.38 -6.80
C LYS A 380 5.60 13.54 -6.62
N ALA A 381 4.84 13.65 -7.70
CA ALA A 381 3.38 13.76 -7.66
C ALA A 381 2.73 12.53 -7.00
N VAL A 382 3.21 11.32 -7.31
CA VAL A 382 2.78 10.07 -6.70
C VAL A 382 3.04 10.08 -5.19
N TYR A 383 4.25 10.44 -4.76
CA TYR A 383 4.59 10.55 -3.34
C TYR A 383 3.71 11.59 -2.62
N GLU A 384 3.54 12.77 -3.21
CA GLU A 384 2.71 13.84 -2.65
C GLU A 384 1.23 13.46 -2.57
N ALA A 385 0.73 12.60 -3.46
CA ALA A 385 -0.64 12.08 -3.41
C ALA A 385 -0.86 11.11 -2.23
N TYR A 386 0.16 10.38 -1.82
CA TYR A 386 0.09 9.50 -0.64
C TYR A 386 0.17 10.27 0.70
N VAL A 387 0.80 11.44 0.74
CA VAL A 387 1.00 12.17 1.99
C VAL A 387 -0.31 12.49 2.73
N PRO A 388 -1.39 12.99 2.09
CA PRO A 388 -2.65 13.25 2.79
C PRO A 388 -3.27 12.00 3.42
N THR A 389 -3.19 10.86 2.76
CA THR A 389 -3.64 9.55 3.25
C THR A 389 -3.08 9.21 4.62
N TYR A 390 -1.80 9.49 4.84
CA TYR A 390 -1.08 9.09 6.04
C TYR A 390 -0.87 10.22 7.05
N ALA A 391 -0.74 11.46 6.59
CA ALA A 391 -0.44 12.60 7.46
C ALA A 391 -1.68 13.40 7.89
N ILE A 392 -2.84 13.23 7.25
CA ILE A 392 -4.06 13.99 7.53
C ILE A 392 -5.14 13.11 8.14
N SER A 393 -5.48 12.00 7.50
CA SER A 393 -6.65 11.18 7.82
C SER A 393 -6.29 9.81 8.42
N TYR A 394 -5.17 9.72 9.12
CA TYR A 394 -4.76 8.45 9.76
C TYR A 394 -5.60 8.11 10.99
N ASP A 395 -6.19 9.11 11.62
CA ASP A 395 -7.12 8.99 12.73
C ASP A 395 -8.40 8.21 12.37
N VAL A 396 -8.89 8.35 11.14
CA VAL A 396 -10.14 7.69 10.71
C VAL A 396 -10.05 6.15 10.67
N LEU A 397 -8.86 5.58 10.83
CA LEU A 397 -8.69 4.14 11.07
C LEU A 397 -9.51 3.65 12.27
N GLY A 398 -9.87 4.52 13.21
CA GLY A 398 -10.72 4.21 14.35
C GLY A 398 -12.23 4.10 14.07
N ASP A 399 -12.68 4.36 12.83
CA ASP A 399 -14.12 4.43 12.51
C ASP A 399 -14.42 3.75 11.17
N GLN A 400 -15.26 2.73 11.16
CA GLN A 400 -15.57 1.92 9.97
C GLN A 400 -16.24 2.73 8.85
N GLU A 401 -17.14 3.69 9.17
CA GLU A 401 -17.81 4.53 8.19
C GLU A 401 -16.84 5.51 7.52
N ALA A 402 -16.11 6.29 8.33
CA ALA A 402 -15.11 7.25 7.83
C ALA A 402 -14.01 6.55 7.03
N PHE A 403 -13.55 5.40 7.53
CA PHE A 403 -12.59 4.57 6.81
C PHE A 403 -13.16 4.02 5.49
N THR A 404 -14.42 3.67 5.42
CA THR A 404 -15.04 3.20 4.17
C THR A 404 -14.99 4.29 3.09
N MET A 405 -15.28 5.54 3.43
CA MET A 405 -15.16 6.66 2.50
C MET A 405 -13.71 6.88 2.08
N LYS A 406 -12.79 6.93 3.05
CA LYS A 406 -11.35 7.09 2.82
C LYS A 406 -10.80 6.01 1.90
N TYR A 407 -10.98 4.75 2.27
CA TYR A 407 -10.40 3.63 1.53
C TYR A 407 -11.00 3.47 0.13
N SER A 408 -12.31 3.65 -0.02
CA SER A 408 -12.97 3.61 -1.33
C SER A 408 -12.42 4.68 -2.28
N TRP A 409 -12.20 5.90 -1.77
CA TRP A 409 -11.59 7.00 -2.54
C TRP A 409 -10.16 6.66 -2.98
N GLU A 410 -9.32 6.23 -2.05
CA GLU A 410 -7.92 5.92 -2.30
C GLU A 410 -7.75 4.73 -3.26
N LEU A 411 -8.60 3.71 -3.09
CA LEU A 411 -8.57 2.52 -3.93
C LEU A 411 -9.09 2.81 -5.36
N ALA A 412 -10.08 3.70 -5.51
CA ALA A 412 -10.55 4.12 -6.83
C ALA A 412 -9.46 4.89 -7.60
N ILE A 413 -8.71 5.78 -6.94
CA ILE A 413 -7.53 6.43 -7.52
C ILE A 413 -6.49 5.37 -7.91
N TYR A 414 -6.23 4.42 -7.02
CA TYR A 414 -5.25 3.37 -7.23
C TYR A 414 -5.56 2.55 -8.49
N PHE A 415 -6.78 2.07 -8.64
CA PHE A 415 -7.17 1.27 -9.80
C PHE A 415 -7.08 2.05 -11.10
N ALA A 416 -7.62 3.26 -11.14
CA ALA A 416 -7.73 4.04 -12.36
C ALA A 416 -6.42 4.76 -12.77
N PHE A 417 -5.63 5.23 -11.79
CA PHE A 417 -4.47 6.10 -12.06
C PHE A 417 -3.11 5.44 -11.78
N TYR A 418 -3.07 4.24 -11.17
CA TYR A 418 -1.81 3.51 -10.98
C TYR A 418 -1.83 2.15 -11.70
N VAL A 419 -2.81 1.29 -11.40
CA VAL A 419 -2.85 -0.07 -11.96
C VAL A 419 -3.12 -0.04 -13.46
N PHE A 420 -4.19 0.64 -13.89
CA PHE A 420 -4.58 0.70 -15.30
C PHE A 420 -3.46 1.21 -16.23
N PRO A 421 -2.81 2.36 -15.96
CA PRO A 421 -1.72 2.80 -16.81
C PRO A 421 -0.50 1.88 -16.79
N PHE A 422 -0.21 1.27 -15.63
CA PHE A 422 0.96 0.40 -15.48
C PHE A 422 0.85 -0.89 -16.30
N ILE A 423 -0.30 -1.58 -16.21
CA ILE A 423 -0.50 -2.85 -16.93
C ILE A 423 -0.65 -2.67 -18.44
N ASN A 424 -0.85 -1.43 -18.91
CA ASN A 424 -0.92 -1.08 -20.32
C ASN A 424 0.38 -0.43 -20.84
N ASP A 425 1.48 -0.47 -20.08
CA ASP A 425 2.81 0.08 -20.42
C ASP A 425 2.80 1.57 -20.80
N LEU A 426 1.80 2.32 -20.30
CA LEU A 426 1.57 3.71 -20.68
C LEU A 426 2.53 4.70 -20.01
N PHE A 427 3.13 4.34 -18.88
CA PHE A 427 3.97 5.26 -18.11
C PHE A 427 5.33 5.57 -18.75
N THR A 428 5.73 4.87 -19.81
CA THR A 428 6.91 5.17 -20.61
C THR A 428 6.60 5.93 -21.90
N ASP A 429 5.32 6.09 -22.27
CA ASP A 429 4.90 6.94 -23.39
C ASP A 429 4.84 8.41 -22.98
N ARG A 430 5.68 9.26 -23.60
CA ARG A 430 5.77 10.70 -23.31
C ARG A 430 4.43 11.43 -23.51
N ARG A 431 3.65 11.09 -24.53
CA ARG A 431 2.37 11.75 -24.84
C ARG A 431 1.33 11.42 -23.78
N PHE A 432 1.34 10.17 -23.33
CA PHE A 432 0.49 9.77 -22.20
C PHE A 432 0.89 10.47 -20.92
N LEU A 433 2.17 10.49 -20.55
CA LEU A 433 2.66 11.08 -19.31
C LEU A 433 2.28 12.56 -19.15
N VAL A 434 2.46 13.38 -20.19
CA VAL A 434 2.07 14.80 -20.15
C VAL A 434 0.57 14.94 -19.90
N SER A 435 -0.22 14.14 -20.57
CA SER A 435 -1.68 14.10 -20.41
C SER A 435 -2.11 13.59 -19.02
N PHE A 436 -1.43 12.56 -18.52
CA PHE A 436 -1.65 11.97 -17.20
C PHE A 436 -1.37 12.98 -16.08
N ILE A 437 -0.20 13.62 -16.08
CA ILE A 437 0.19 14.60 -15.05
C ILE A 437 -0.82 15.74 -14.96
N SER A 438 -1.34 16.22 -16.10
CA SER A 438 -2.36 17.26 -16.13
C SER A 438 -3.67 16.85 -15.46
N ARG A 439 -4.10 15.60 -15.63
CA ARG A 439 -5.31 15.05 -15.00
C ARG A 439 -5.09 14.71 -13.53
N PHE A 440 -3.98 14.06 -13.25
CA PHE A 440 -3.63 13.65 -11.89
C PHE A 440 -3.46 14.83 -10.94
N SER A 441 -2.90 15.95 -11.43
CA SER A 441 -2.75 17.18 -10.64
C SER A 441 -4.08 17.77 -10.17
N GLN A 442 -5.18 17.57 -10.91
CA GLN A 442 -6.51 18.02 -10.51
C GLN A 442 -7.01 17.28 -9.28
N LEU A 443 -6.62 15.99 -9.11
CA LEU A 443 -7.00 15.20 -7.94
C LEU A 443 -6.27 15.63 -6.66
N GLY A 444 -5.08 16.20 -6.76
CA GLY A 444 -4.23 16.47 -5.60
C GLY A 444 -4.88 17.40 -4.56
N ARG A 445 -5.55 18.49 -5.00
CA ARG A 445 -6.27 19.39 -4.11
C ARG A 445 -7.54 18.75 -3.56
N ILE A 446 -8.31 18.07 -4.41
CA ILE A 446 -9.53 17.37 -4.01
C ILE A 446 -9.18 16.29 -2.98
N ASN A 447 -8.14 15.48 -3.23
CA ASN A 447 -7.66 14.47 -2.31
C ASN A 447 -7.32 15.07 -0.93
N LYS A 448 -6.50 16.13 -0.90
CA LYS A 448 -6.12 16.79 0.36
C LYS A 448 -7.35 17.30 1.13
N ASN A 449 -8.26 17.97 0.44
CA ASN A 449 -9.46 18.52 1.06
C ASN A 449 -10.41 17.44 1.56
N LEU A 450 -10.61 16.38 0.77
CA LEU A 450 -11.47 15.26 1.15
C LEU A 450 -10.91 14.49 2.35
N GLN A 451 -9.59 14.24 2.39
CA GLN A 451 -8.95 13.59 3.53
C GLN A 451 -9.14 14.41 4.82
N ALA A 452 -8.96 15.73 4.76
CA ALA A 452 -9.21 16.62 5.89
C ALA A 452 -10.68 16.63 6.29
N PHE A 453 -11.57 16.70 5.32
CA PHE A 453 -13.02 16.68 5.53
C PHE A 453 -13.51 15.42 6.25
N ILE A 454 -13.01 14.24 5.86
CA ILE A 454 -13.36 12.96 6.49
C ILE A 454 -12.77 12.86 7.91
N SER A 455 -11.54 13.33 8.11
CA SER A 455 -10.91 13.39 9.43
C SER A 455 -11.69 14.31 10.38
N ASP A 456 -12.01 15.54 9.95
CA ASP A 456 -12.79 16.49 10.74
C ASP A 456 -14.20 15.95 11.07
N TYR A 457 -14.85 15.24 10.12
CA TYR A 457 -16.12 14.55 10.37
C TYR A 457 -15.99 13.47 11.47
N PHE A 458 -14.94 12.67 11.42
CA PHE A 458 -14.67 11.68 12.45
C PHE A 458 -14.46 12.34 13.82
N GLN A 459 -13.67 13.41 13.90
CA GLN A 459 -13.43 14.13 15.15
C GLN A 459 -14.72 14.79 15.67
N TRP A 460 -15.57 15.30 14.78
CA TRP A 460 -16.88 15.84 15.17
C TRP A 460 -17.79 14.76 15.76
N LYS A 461 -17.86 13.56 15.15
CA LYS A 461 -18.61 12.42 15.73
C LYS A 461 -18.16 12.08 17.14
N LYS A 462 -16.85 12.04 17.38
CA LYS A 462 -16.29 11.80 18.73
C LYS A 462 -16.70 12.89 19.72
N GLY A 463 -16.60 14.15 19.33
CA GLY A 463 -16.97 15.30 20.16
C GLY A 463 -18.46 15.32 20.50
N ALA A 464 -19.32 14.93 19.57
CA ALA A 464 -20.76 14.80 19.75
C ALA A 464 -21.16 13.56 20.58
N ARG A 465 -20.20 12.72 20.99
CA ARG A 465 -20.44 11.42 21.66
C ARG A 465 -21.39 10.52 20.89
N ALA A 466 -21.41 10.66 19.58
CA ALA A 466 -22.16 9.75 18.70
C ALA A 466 -21.55 8.35 18.81
N ALA A 467 -22.39 7.34 19.01
CA ALA A 467 -21.92 5.95 18.99
C ALA A 467 -21.30 5.65 17.61
N PRO A 468 -20.16 4.92 17.54
CA PRO A 468 -19.61 4.48 16.26
C PRO A 468 -20.66 3.72 15.47
N ARG A 469 -20.86 4.10 14.22
CA ARG A 469 -21.76 3.40 13.29
C ARG A 469 -20.97 2.30 12.65
N VAL A 470 -21.27 1.06 13.03
CA VAL A 470 -20.60 -0.13 12.52
C VAL A 470 -21.60 -1.09 11.90
N THR A 471 -21.17 -1.84 10.91
CA THR A 471 -21.91 -2.96 10.34
C THR A 471 -21.07 -4.24 10.47
N ILE A 472 -21.73 -5.39 10.60
CA ILE A 472 -21.03 -6.69 10.69
C ILE A 472 -20.07 -6.87 9.52
N HIS A 473 -20.54 -6.57 8.31
CA HIS A 473 -19.72 -6.63 7.11
C HIS A 473 -20.08 -5.47 6.16
N ASN A 474 -19.04 -4.88 5.58
CA ASN A 474 -19.15 -3.91 4.50
C ASN A 474 -18.30 -4.38 3.32
N ASP A 475 -18.91 -4.57 2.16
CA ASP A 475 -18.19 -4.82 0.91
C ASP A 475 -17.91 -3.48 0.22
N PHE A 476 -16.67 -3.10 0.07
CA PHE A 476 -16.30 -1.84 -0.57
C PHE A 476 -16.79 -1.75 -2.02
N MET A 477 -16.98 -2.89 -2.72
CA MET A 477 -17.48 -2.92 -4.10
C MET A 477 -18.98 -2.59 -4.24
N GLU A 478 -19.69 -2.46 -3.13
CA GLU A 478 -21.03 -1.88 -3.16
C GLU A 478 -21.02 -0.38 -3.49
N MET A 479 -19.85 0.26 -3.37
CA MET A 479 -19.60 1.60 -3.89
C MET A 479 -19.37 1.54 -5.41
N VAL A 480 -20.41 1.87 -6.21
CA VAL A 480 -20.37 1.74 -7.68
C VAL A 480 -19.24 2.54 -8.30
N ALA A 481 -18.92 3.74 -7.77
CA ALA A 481 -17.82 4.54 -8.25
C ALA A 481 -16.46 3.81 -8.09
N LEU A 482 -16.27 3.04 -7.01
CA LEU A 482 -15.09 2.19 -6.84
C LEU A 482 -15.12 1.00 -7.80
N TYR A 483 -16.28 0.36 -7.96
CA TYR A 483 -16.44 -0.71 -8.93
C TYR A 483 -16.11 -0.25 -10.35
N ASN A 484 -16.59 0.93 -10.78
CA ASN A 484 -16.27 1.51 -12.09
C ASN A 484 -14.77 1.76 -12.26
N ALA A 485 -14.08 2.21 -11.22
CA ALA A 485 -12.63 2.38 -11.25
C ALA A 485 -11.90 1.04 -11.36
N GLU A 486 -12.35 -0.01 -10.67
CA GLU A 486 -11.79 -1.36 -10.78
C GLU A 486 -11.90 -1.89 -12.21
N GLN A 487 -13.01 -1.67 -12.91
CA GLN A 487 -13.21 -2.17 -14.26
C GLN A 487 -12.16 -1.65 -15.26
N THR A 488 -11.47 -0.56 -14.97
CA THR A 488 -10.44 0.01 -15.85
C THR A 488 -9.27 -0.94 -16.07
N PHE A 489 -8.79 -1.60 -15.02
CA PHE A 489 -7.60 -2.46 -15.15
C PHE A 489 -7.89 -3.87 -15.70
N TYR A 490 -9.16 -4.20 -15.99
CA TYR A 490 -9.49 -5.37 -16.81
C TYR A 490 -9.29 -5.09 -18.30
N ARG A 491 -9.09 -3.83 -18.70
CA ARG A 491 -8.85 -3.40 -20.08
C ARG A 491 -7.35 -3.43 -20.35
N VAL A 492 -6.91 -4.32 -21.23
CA VAL A 492 -5.50 -4.57 -21.55
C VAL A 492 -5.25 -4.25 -23.02
N GLY A 493 -4.05 -3.76 -23.36
CA GLY A 493 -3.68 -3.38 -24.72
C GLY A 493 -4.37 -2.10 -25.19
N VAL A 494 -4.71 -1.21 -24.27
CA VAL A 494 -5.41 0.06 -24.56
C VAL A 494 -4.43 1.07 -25.14
N PRO A 495 -4.67 1.60 -26.36
CA PRO A 495 -3.80 2.61 -26.96
C PRO A 495 -3.90 3.95 -26.21
N VAL A 496 -2.85 4.78 -26.34
CA VAL A 496 -2.72 6.08 -25.62
C VAL A 496 -3.94 6.97 -25.77
N GLU A 497 -4.53 7.06 -26.96
CA GLU A 497 -5.66 7.95 -27.22
C GLU A 497 -6.93 7.49 -26.48
N GLU A 498 -7.17 6.19 -26.45
CA GLU A 498 -8.28 5.60 -25.69
C GLU A 498 -8.02 5.71 -24.18
N ALA A 499 -6.79 5.46 -23.73
CA ALA A 499 -6.41 5.57 -22.32
C ALA A 499 -6.68 6.98 -21.77
N ARG A 500 -6.49 8.02 -22.56
CA ARG A 500 -6.82 9.41 -22.18
C ARG A 500 -8.31 9.57 -21.91
N LEU A 501 -9.17 8.99 -22.74
CA LEU A 501 -10.63 9.03 -22.55
C LEU A 501 -11.03 8.30 -21.27
N VAL A 502 -10.41 7.14 -21.01
CA VAL A 502 -10.60 6.41 -19.75
C VAL A 502 -10.24 7.26 -18.54
N LEU A 503 -9.10 7.98 -18.60
CA LEU A 503 -8.69 8.85 -17.49
C LEU A 503 -9.67 10.04 -17.30
N ASP A 504 -10.23 10.61 -18.36
CA ASP A 504 -11.24 11.67 -18.27
C ASP A 504 -12.55 11.15 -17.64
N GLU A 505 -12.99 9.97 -18.04
CA GLU A 505 -14.15 9.28 -17.45
C GLU A 505 -13.92 9.02 -15.95
N GLN A 506 -12.75 8.48 -15.60
CA GLN A 506 -12.43 8.18 -14.20
C GLN A 506 -12.21 9.44 -13.34
N LEU A 507 -11.69 10.52 -13.91
CA LEU A 507 -11.63 11.79 -13.22
C LEU A 507 -13.04 12.32 -12.89
N SER A 508 -13.98 12.17 -13.80
CA SER A 508 -15.40 12.53 -13.57
C SER A 508 -16.03 11.63 -12.49
N ASN A 509 -15.83 10.32 -12.59
CA ASN A 509 -16.29 9.33 -11.61
C ASN A 509 -15.76 9.64 -10.20
N LEU A 510 -14.48 9.96 -10.06
CA LEU A 510 -13.88 10.34 -8.78
C LEU A 510 -14.43 11.66 -8.23
N LYS A 511 -14.67 12.66 -9.07
CA LYS A 511 -15.27 13.93 -8.65
C LYS A 511 -16.71 13.72 -8.16
N GLU A 512 -17.47 12.85 -8.81
CA GLU A 512 -18.82 12.49 -8.37
C GLU A 512 -18.79 11.75 -7.03
N MET A 513 -17.87 10.78 -6.86
CA MET A 513 -17.66 10.06 -5.60
C MET A 513 -17.30 11.00 -4.44
N ALA A 514 -16.39 11.94 -4.65
CA ALA A 514 -16.03 12.93 -3.62
C ALA A 514 -17.22 13.82 -3.25
N ARG A 515 -18.01 14.24 -4.23
CA ARG A 515 -19.24 15.01 -4.01
C ARG A 515 -20.28 14.20 -3.23
N PHE A 516 -20.41 12.91 -3.54
CA PHE A 516 -21.27 12.00 -2.80
C PHE A 516 -20.87 11.88 -1.33
N PHE A 517 -19.58 11.70 -1.03
CA PHE A 517 -19.13 11.63 0.36
C PHE A 517 -19.40 12.93 1.12
N ALA A 518 -19.21 14.08 0.49
CA ALA A 518 -19.54 15.37 1.09
C ALA A 518 -21.04 15.51 1.35
N ALA A 519 -21.88 15.07 0.43
CA ALA A 519 -23.34 15.06 0.59
C ALA A 519 -23.79 14.08 1.70
N HIS A 520 -23.22 12.88 1.76
CA HIS A 520 -23.50 11.87 2.79
C HIS A 520 -23.15 12.38 4.20
N VAL A 521 -21.97 12.97 4.36
CA VAL A 521 -21.56 13.59 5.63
C VAL A 521 -22.50 14.73 6.01
N SER A 522 -22.86 15.58 5.03
CA SER A 522 -23.80 16.68 5.28
C SER A 522 -25.18 16.16 5.72
N ALA A 523 -25.72 15.12 5.05
CA ALA A 523 -26.96 14.49 5.46
C ALA A 523 -26.91 13.94 6.89
N SER A 524 -25.77 13.35 7.27
CA SER A 524 -25.52 12.85 8.64
C SER A 524 -25.49 13.99 9.68
N VAL A 525 -24.83 15.11 9.36
CA VAL A 525 -24.74 16.29 10.23
C VAL A 525 -26.10 17.01 10.38
N LEU A 526 -26.86 17.06 9.28
CA LEU A 526 -28.18 17.69 9.23
C LEU A 526 -29.28 16.81 9.88
N GLY A 527 -29.08 15.48 9.92
CA GLY A 527 -30.12 14.53 10.30
C GLY A 527 -31.23 14.43 9.24
N ASP A 528 -30.92 14.77 7.98
CA ASP A 528 -31.89 14.81 6.88
C ASP A 528 -31.31 14.17 5.61
N GLU A 529 -31.82 12.98 5.24
CA GLU A 529 -31.39 12.24 4.05
C GLU A 529 -31.74 12.95 2.73
N ARG A 530 -32.68 13.90 2.73
CA ARG A 530 -33.04 14.67 1.53
C ARG A 530 -31.85 15.49 1.01
N ALA A 531 -30.88 15.84 1.87
CA ALA A 531 -29.65 16.51 1.47
C ALA A 531 -28.83 15.69 0.44
N LEU A 532 -28.94 14.35 0.45
CA LEU A 532 -28.27 13.46 -0.53
C LEU A 532 -28.79 13.65 -1.95
N THR A 533 -30.06 14.01 -2.11
CA THR A 533 -30.71 14.08 -3.42
C THR A 533 -31.18 15.48 -3.81
N ASN A 534 -31.02 16.47 -2.94
CA ASN A 534 -31.39 17.85 -3.26
C ASN A 534 -30.39 18.42 -4.30
N ARG A 535 -30.89 18.70 -5.53
CA ARG A 535 -30.05 19.12 -6.65
C ARG A 535 -29.25 20.38 -6.33
N THR A 536 -29.90 21.43 -5.87
CA THR A 536 -29.27 22.72 -5.61
C THR A 536 -28.22 22.62 -4.51
N PHE A 537 -28.44 21.80 -3.49
CA PHE A 537 -27.47 21.58 -2.43
C PHE A 537 -26.23 20.83 -2.94
N VAL A 538 -26.43 19.72 -3.64
CA VAL A 538 -25.35 18.87 -4.16
C VAL A 538 -24.51 19.58 -5.18
N GLU A 539 -25.11 20.33 -6.13
CA GLU A 539 -24.41 21.10 -7.16
C GLU A 539 -23.51 22.22 -6.57
N ARG A 540 -23.87 22.75 -5.40
CA ARG A 540 -23.11 23.78 -4.69
C ARG A 540 -21.92 23.26 -3.88
N ILE A 541 -21.70 21.94 -3.84
CA ILE A 541 -20.54 21.35 -3.19
C ILE A 541 -19.28 21.66 -4.03
N ASP A 542 -18.44 22.54 -3.53
CA ASP A 542 -17.17 22.92 -4.15
C ASP A 542 -16.05 22.03 -3.62
N LEU A 543 -15.60 21.06 -4.43
CA LEU A 543 -14.52 20.11 -4.05
C LEU A 543 -13.16 20.78 -3.90
N GLU A 544 -12.91 21.89 -4.62
CA GLU A 544 -11.65 22.63 -4.55
C GLU A 544 -11.51 23.42 -3.23
N ARG A 545 -12.64 23.65 -2.54
CA ARG A 545 -12.75 24.38 -1.28
C ARG A 545 -13.45 23.58 -0.19
N LEU A 546 -13.55 22.26 -0.39
CA LEU A 546 -14.24 21.38 0.56
C LEU A 546 -13.58 21.46 1.94
N ARG A 547 -14.39 21.76 2.93
CA ARG A 547 -14.04 21.78 4.34
C ARG A 547 -15.23 21.30 5.18
N PHE A 548 -14.96 20.73 6.34
CA PHE A 548 -15.98 20.32 7.28
C PHE A 548 -16.36 21.51 8.17
N ASP A 549 -17.59 21.96 8.05
CA ASP A 549 -18.14 23.04 8.86
C ASP A 549 -19.67 22.79 9.02
N PRO A 550 -20.10 22.25 10.17
CA PRO A 550 -21.53 21.94 10.41
C PRO A 550 -22.46 23.15 10.28
N ASP A 551 -22.02 24.34 10.67
CA ASP A 551 -22.88 25.53 10.63
C ASP A 551 -23.01 26.04 9.19
N GLU A 552 -21.93 26.00 8.41
CA GLU A 552 -21.97 26.30 6.99
C GLU A 552 -22.86 25.29 6.23
N MET A 553 -22.80 23.99 6.57
CA MET A 553 -23.67 22.96 5.97
C MET A 553 -25.14 23.26 6.25
N ARG A 554 -25.50 23.58 7.50
CA ARG A 554 -26.88 23.96 7.89
C ARG A 554 -27.35 25.22 7.15
N ALA A 555 -26.52 26.25 7.13
CA ALA A 555 -26.86 27.51 6.44
C ALA A 555 -27.05 27.30 4.93
N ARG A 556 -26.20 26.51 4.30
CA ARG A 556 -26.26 26.16 2.86
C ARG A 556 -27.51 25.35 2.56
N TYR A 557 -27.84 24.36 3.38
CA TYR A 557 -29.01 23.50 3.18
C TYR A 557 -30.33 24.28 3.39
N ALA A 558 -30.42 25.13 4.40
CA ALA A 558 -31.60 25.92 4.67
C ALA A 558 -32.05 26.80 3.48
N VAL A 559 -31.13 27.26 2.65
CA VAL A 559 -31.42 28.02 1.42
C VAL A 559 -31.95 27.13 0.29
N CYS A 560 -31.68 25.82 0.35
CA CYS A 560 -32.01 24.86 -0.69
C CYS A 560 -33.14 23.92 -0.31
N GLU A 561 -33.61 23.90 0.95
CA GLU A 561 -34.55 22.91 1.49
C GLU A 561 -35.92 22.91 0.74
N GLY A 562 -36.33 24.08 0.23
CA GLY A 562 -37.56 24.22 -0.56
C GLY A 562 -37.47 23.75 -2.01
N ASP A 563 -36.27 23.44 -2.50
CA ASP A 563 -36.10 22.97 -3.87
C ASP A 563 -36.53 21.51 -4.02
N GLN A 564 -37.43 21.26 -5.01
CA GLN A 564 -37.96 19.93 -5.33
C GLN A 564 -37.11 19.19 -6.39
N GLY A 565 -36.06 19.84 -6.92
CA GLY A 565 -35.16 19.23 -7.91
C GLY A 565 -34.34 18.09 -7.32
N LEU A 566 -34.36 16.92 -8.00
CA LEU A 566 -33.52 15.79 -7.61
C LEU A 566 -32.18 15.83 -8.35
N TYR A 567 -31.08 15.60 -7.62
CA TYR A 567 -29.79 15.34 -8.21
C TYR A 567 -29.73 13.90 -8.71
N GLU A 568 -29.38 13.73 -9.98
CA GLU A 568 -29.27 12.42 -10.62
C GLU A 568 -27.84 11.88 -10.42
N TRP A 569 -27.68 11.00 -9.43
CA TRP A 569 -26.44 10.27 -9.23
C TRP A 569 -26.28 9.16 -10.27
N SER A 570 -25.06 8.88 -10.72
CA SER A 570 -24.77 7.72 -11.58
C SER A 570 -24.86 6.37 -10.84
N PHE A 571 -25.11 6.41 -9.53
CA PHE A 571 -25.20 5.24 -8.65
C PHE A 571 -26.22 5.48 -7.51
N ASP A 572 -26.49 4.42 -6.73
CA ASP A 572 -27.39 4.51 -5.58
C ASP A 572 -26.81 5.46 -4.50
N PRO A 573 -27.43 6.60 -4.22
CA PRO A 573 -26.97 7.53 -3.20
C PRO A 573 -27.11 7.00 -1.77
N PHE A 574 -27.80 5.87 -1.58
CA PHE A 574 -27.97 5.23 -0.28
C PHE A 574 -26.98 4.09 -0.02
N ALA A 575 -25.93 3.98 -0.82
CA ALA A 575 -24.88 2.94 -0.67
C ALA A 575 -24.23 2.90 0.73
N LEU A 576 -24.16 4.05 1.44
CA LEU A 576 -23.67 4.14 2.81
C LEU A 576 -24.79 4.21 3.87
N ARG A 577 -26.06 4.00 3.49
CA ARG A 577 -27.22 4.11 4.41
C ARG A 577 -27.10 3.22 5.64
N ARG A 578 -26.47 2.05 5.50
CA ARG A 578 -26.21 1.13 6.61
C ARG A 578 -25.46 1.77 7.80
N PHE A 579 -24.69 2.83 7.53
CA PHE A 579 -24.02 3.60 8.56
C PHE A 579 -24.89 4.74 9.13
N ASN A 580 -26.04 5.04 8.54
CA ASN A 580 -27.00 6.05 9.00
C ASN A 580 -28.13 5.45 9.84
N THR A 581 -28.37 4.14 9.71
CA THR A 581 -29.36 3.42 10.54
C THR A 581 -28.78 3.16 11.93
N GLY A 582 -29.59 3.39 12.96
CA GLY A 582 -29.17 3.12 14.33
C GLY A 582 -28.92 1.63 14.59
N PRO A 583 -28.29 1.26 15.72
CA PRO A 583 -27.93 -0.13 16.04
C PRO A 583 -29.09 -1.13 15.96
N ALA A 584 -30.32 -0.69 16.11
CA ALA A 584 -31.52 -1.53 16.07
C ALA A 584 -31.86 -2.07 14.67
N GLU A 585 -31.41 -1.42 13.58
CA GLU A 585 -31.72 -1.82 12.21
C GLU A 585 -30.56 -2.59 11.53
N THR A 586 -29.37 -2.61 12.12
CA THR A 586 -28.18 -3.23 11.53
C THR A 586 -28.08 -4.74 11.76
N GLY A 587 -29.05 -5.39 12.38
CA GLY A 587 -29.02 -6.83 12.70
C GLY A 587 -27.95 -7.18 13.77
N LEU A 588 -27.31 -6.19 14.39
CA LEU A 588 -26.35 -6.38 15.48
C LEU A 588 -27.02 -6.84 16.79
N HIS A 589 -28.33 -6.77 16.88
CA HIS A 589 -29.14 -7.47 17.86
C HIS A 589 -29.61 -8.83 17.30
N ALA A 590 -28.65 -9.73 16.99
CA ALA A 590 -28.99 -11.13 17.13
C ALA A 590 -29.32 -11.34 18.62
N PRO A 591 -30.49 -11.91 18.98
CA PRO A 591 -30.77 -12.22 20.37
C PRO A 591 -29.61 -13.04 20.93
N PRO A 592 -29.33 -12.96 22.24
CA PRO A 592 -28.41 -13.88 22.87
C PRO A 592 -28.83 -15.28 22.37
N VAL A 593 -27.83 -16.08 21.99
CA VAL A 593 -28.06 -17.45 21.55
C VAL A 593 -28.78 -18.12 22.73
N GLU A 594 -30.11 -18.15 22.69
CA GLU A 594 -30.88 -19.05 23.52
C GLU A 594 -30.44 -20.45 23.10
N ASP A 595 -30.14 -21.25 24.09
CA ASP A 595 -29.63 -22.62 23.95
C ASP A 595 -30.27 -23.31 22.73
N ALA A 596 -29.45 -23.74 21.80
CA ALA A 596 -29.86 -24.47 20.59
C ALA A 596 -30.63 -25.79 20.88
N THR A 597 -30.87 -26.12 22.12
CA THR A 597 -31.71 -27.24 22.60
C THR A 597 -33.20 -27.01 22.43
N THR A 598 -33.67 -25.76 22.29
CA THR A 598 -35.13 -25.49 22.22
C THR A 598 -35.69 -25.45 20.80
N LEU A 599 -34.83 -25.36 19.74
CA LEU A 599 -35.29 -25.33 18.35
C LEU A 599 -35.44 -26.70 17.68
N VAL A 600 -34.92 -27.77 18.28
CA VAL A 600 -35.02 -29.12 17.73
C VAL A 600 -36.36 -29.79 18.07
N GLU A 601 -37.09 -29.33 19.07
CA GLU A 601 -38.38 -29.95 19.46
C GLU A 601 -39.61 -29.43 18.64
N GLN A 602 -39.48 -28.37 17.83
CA GLN A 602 -40.59 -27.85 17.05
C GLN A 602 -40.65 -28.29 15.56
N GLU A 603 -39.58 -28.90 15.01
CA GLU A 603 -39.60 -29.42 13.62
C GLU A 603 -39.92 -30.93 13.48
N VAL A 604 -40.23 -31.64 14.55
CA VAL A 604 -40.63 -33.08 14.48
C VAL A 604 -42.16 -33.24 14.50
N ALA A 605 -42.94 -32.18 14.40
CA ALA A 605 -44.41 -32.24 14.44
C ALA A 605 -45.08 -31.70 13.15
N LEU A 606 -44.48 -31.92 11.95
CA LEU A 606 -45.14 -31.75 10.65
C LEU A 606 -44.80 -32.92 9.73
#